data_0ece2acceffe6f868b4f157acfbce018
#
_entry.id   0ece2acceffe6f868b4f157acfbce018
#
_cell.length_a   1.000
_cell.length_b   1.000
_cell.length_c   1.000
_cell.angle_alpha   90.00
_cell.angle_beta   90.00
_cell.angle_gamma   90.00
#
_symmetry.space_group_name_H-M   'P 1'
#
loop_
_entity.id
_entity.type
_entity.pdbx_description
1 polymer ?
#
loop_
_entity_poly.entity_id
_entity_poly.type
_entity_poly.pdbx_seq_one_letter_code
_entity_poly.pdbx_strand_id
1 'polypeptide(L)'
;MSSRLWQKIREDRGLAYSVGTSNAMYRDVGVFSVYAGTSPDQVSEVVEIACSELRDVVRNGIKDEELRLAKDQARASILMNLEDSAARAAALAQSEMTFGRQIPVEETLENVESVTVDDAVDLAREFFKTESVAFAALGDLDHLSIDRDMLNIS
;
A
#
# COMPACT_ATOMS: atom_id res chain seq x y z
N MET A 1 8.90 0.57 -8.47
CA MET A 1 9.89 1.57 -8.00
C MET A 1 9.44 3.03 -8.23
N SER A 2 8.17 3.26 -8.53
CA SER A 2 7.62 4.61 -8.77
C SER A 2 6.68 5.08 -7.67
N SER A 3 6.61 4.38 -6.52
CA SER A 3 5.74 4.82 -5.42
C SER A 3 6.34 6.05 -4.71
N ARG A 4 5.49 6.95 -4.21
CA ARG A 4 5.89 8.14 -3.46
C ARG A 4 6.81 7.81 -2.29
N LEU A 5 6.50 6.76 -1.52
CA LEU A 5 7.32 6.33 -0.38
C LEU A 5 8.71 5.88 -0.81
N TRP A 6 8.81 5.11 -1.89
CA TRP A 6 10.10 4.70 -2.43
C TRP A 6 10.96 5.89 -2.85
N GLN A 7 10.37 6.81 -3.60
CA GLN A 7 11.05 8.02 -4.06
C GLN A 7 11.55 8.84 -2.87
N LYS A 8 10.66 9.23 -1.96
CA LYS A 8 10.97 10.16 -0.87
C LYS A 8 11.85 9.57 0.23
N ILE A 9 11.69 8.29 0.55
CA ILE A 9 12.41 7.65 1.65
C ILE A 9 13.72 7.05 1.17
N ARG A 10 13.71 6.35 0.03
CA ARG A 10 14.88 5.63 -0.44
C ARG A 10 15.71 6.40 -1.46
N GLU A 11 15.09 6.89 -2.55
CA GLU A 11 15.85 7.52 -3.65
C GLU A 11 16.35 8.91 -3.26
N ASP A 12 15.46 9.76 -2.72
CA ASP A 12 15.82 11.16 -2.46
C ASP A 12 16.65 11.32 -1.19
N ARG A 13 16.43 10.50 -0.17
CA ARG A 13 17.01 10.68 1.17
C ARG A 13 17.87 9.51 1.66
N GLY A 14 17.80 8.35 1.04
CA GLY A 14 18.58 7.19 1.43
C GLY A 14 18.28 6.66 2.85
N LEU A 15 17.07 6.94 3.38
CA LEU A 15 16.71 6.63 4.78
C LEU A 15 16.40 5.15 5.01
N ALA A 16 16.03 4.40 3.98
CA ALA A 16 15.69 3.00 4.15
C ALA A 16 16.25 2.15 3.02
N TYR A 17 16.72 0.95 3.36
CA TYR A 17 17.11 -0.05 2.37
C TYR A 17 15.91 -0.63 1.64
N SER A 18 14.83 -0.90 2.38
CA SER A 18 13.56 -1.38 1.84
C SER A 18 12.42 -0.53 2.39
N VAL A 19 11.49 -0.18 1.52
CA VAL A 19 10.26 0.51 1.89
C VAL A 19 9.17 0.12 0.90
N GLY A 20 7.96 -0.04 1.40
CA GLY A 20 6.83 -0.38 0.55
C GLY A 20 5.52 -0.42 1.32
N THR A 21 4.49 -0.80 0.60
CA THR A 21 3.16 -0.99 1.14
C THR A 21 2.68 -2.41 0.87
N SER A 22 1.84 -2.92 1.73
CA SER A 22 1.12 -4.16 1.49
C SER A 22 -0.33 -4.02 1.97
N ASN A 23 -1.20 -4.81 1.38
CA ASN A 23 -2.58 -4.95 1.81
C ASN A 23 -2.88 -6.41 2.09
N ALA A 24 -3.59 -6.67 3.17
CA ALA A 24 -4.14 -7.97 3.49
C ALA A 24 -5.64 -7.83 3.63
N MET A 25 -6.37 -8.67 2.89
CA MET A 25 -7.83 -8.70 2.93
C MET A 25 -8.29 -10.02 3.53
N TYR A 26 -9.09 -9.93 4.58
CA TYR A 26 -9.76 -11.03 5.24
C TYR A 26 -11.26 -10.92 4.95
N ARG A 27 -12.03 -11.88 5.43
CA ARG A 27 -13.47 -11.91 5.18
C ARG A 27 -14.24 -10.72 5.78
N ASP A 28 -13.79 -10.24 6.93
CA ASP A 28 -14.45 -9.26 7.78
C ASP A 28 -13.59 -8.06 8.15
N VAL A 29 -12.33 -8.06 7.75
CA VAL A 29 -11.37 -6.99 8.04
C VAL A 29 -10.33 -6.88 6.95
N GLY A 30 -9.79 -5.67 6.76
CA GLY A 30 -8.65 -5.39 5.90
C GLY A 30 -7.55 -4.64 6.65
N VAL A 31 -6.31 -4.85 6.23
CA VAL A 31 -5.14 -4.13 6.77
C VAL A 31 -4.35 -3.57 5.62
N PHE A 32 -4.13 -2.26 5.64
CA PHE A 32 -3.13 -1.59 4.82
C PHE A 32 -1.90 -1.32 5.67
N SER A 33 -0.74 -1.72 5.21
CA SER A 33 0.51 -1.58 5.96
C SER A 33 1.56 -0.84 5.15
N VAL A 34 2.29 0.05 5.81
CA VAL A 34 3.56 0.60 5.33
C VAL A 34 4.67 -0.07 6.12
N TYR A 35 5.69 -0.57 5.45
CA TYR A 35 6.86 -1.17 6.09
C TYR A 35 8.14 -0.51 5.57
N ALA A 36 9.14 -0.44 6.44
CA ALA A 36 10.46 0.05 6.09
C ALA A 36 11.54 -0.68 6.89
N GLY A 37 12.67 -0.97 6.25
CA GLY A 37 13.91 -1.41 6.91
C GLY A 37 14.90 -0.26 6.91
N THR A 38 15.18 0.28 8.10
CA THR A 38 15.99 1.49 8.30
C THR A 38 16.90 1.36 9.53
N SER A 39 17.82 2.30 9.72
CA SER A 39 18.63 2.38 10.95
C SER A 39 17.84 2.98 12.10
N PRO A 40 18.17 2.65 13.38
CA PRO A 40 17.42 3.10 14.55
C PRO A 40 17.26 4.62 14.64
N ASP A 41 18.28 5.36 14.28
CA ASP A 41 18.33 6.83 14.29
C ASP A 41 17.44 7.49 13.23
N GLN A 42 17.04 6.76 12.20
CA GLN A 42 16.22 7.26 11.08
C GLN A 42 14.75 6.88 11.17
N VAL A 43 14.35 6.05 12.13
CA VAL A 43 12.96 5.54 12.25
C VAL A 43 11.96 6.69 12.34
N SER A 44 12.21 7.69 13.17
CA SER A 44 11.28 8.81 13.36
C SER A 44 11.05 9.59 12.07
N GLU A 45 12.11 9.86 11.29
CA GLU A 45 12.01 10.57 10.01
C GLU A 45 11.25 9.74 8.97
N VAL A 46 11.49 8.44 8.91
CA VAL A 46 10.77 7.52 8.02
C VAL A 46 9.28 7.50 8.34
N VAL A 47 8.91 7.44 9.63
CA VAL A 47 7.50 7.49 10.07
C VAL A 47 6.85 8.81 9.69
N GLU A 48 7.54 9.93 9.93
CA GLU A 48 7.02 11.26 9.58
C GLU A 48 6.75 11.40 8.09
N ILE A 49 7.68 10.96 7.23
CA ILE A 49 7.49 10.98 5.78
C ILE A 49 6.33 10.08 5.38
N ALA A 50 6.24 8.87 5.92
CA ALA A 50 5.16 7.94 5.60
C ALA A 50 3.79 8.54 5.96
N CYS A 51 3.64 9.08 7.17
CA CYS A 51 2.40 9.73 7.60
C CYS A 51 2.09 10.99 6.77
N SER A 52 3.11 11.77 6.41
CA SER A 52 2.95 12.94 5.54
C SER A 52 2.41 12.57 4.15
N GLU A 53 2.91 11.47 3.55
CA GLU A 53 2.42 11.01 2.25
C GLU A 53 0.98 10.50 2.31
N LEU A 54 0.62 9.79 3.39
CA LEU A 54 -0.77 9.36 3.57
C LEU A 54 -1.71 10.55 3.73
N ARG A 55 -1.32 11.57 4.52
CA ARG A 55 -2.07 12.85 4.63
C ARG A 55 -2.21 13.55 3.28
N ASP A 56 -1.14 13.58 2.49
CA ASP A 56 -1.17 14.21 1.17
C ASP A 56 -2.18 13.54 0.24
N VAL A 57 -2.23 12.21 0.24
CA VAL A 57 -3.24 11.46 -0.53
C VAL A 57 -4.66 11.80 -0.08
N VAL A 58 -4.91 11.88 1.22
CA VAL A 58 -6.24 12.23 1.76
C VAL A 58 -6.67 13.64 1.38
N ARG A 59 -5.74 14.61 1.42
CA ARG A 59 -6.03 16.04 1.22
C ARG A 59 -6.02 16.44 -0.24
N ASN A 60 -5.03 16.00 -0.98
CA ASN A 60 -4.73 16.46 -2.34
C ASN A 60 -5.01 15.39 -3.39
N GLY A 61 -5.26 14.15 -2.97
CA GLY A 61 -5.52 13.02 -3.86
C GLY A 61 -4.27 12.46 -4.52
N ILE A 62 -4.51 11.71 -5.59
CA ILE A 62 -3.48 11.15 -6.47
C ILE A 62 -3.58 11.78 -7.86
N LYS A 63 -2.49 11.77 -8.60
CA LYS A 63 -2.47 12.28 -9.97
C LYS A 63 -2.98 11.21 -10.95
N ASP A 64 -3.58 11.64 -12.05
CA ASP A 64 -3.99 10.72 -13.14
C ASP A 64 -2.85 9.83 -13.63
N GLU A 65 -1.64 10.38 -13.69
CA GLU A 65 -0.46 9.63 -14.11
C GLU A 65 -0.07 8.54 -13.09
N GLU A 66 -0.21 8.80 -11.80
CA GLU A 66 0.05 7.80 -10.75
C GLU A 66 -0.95 6.65 -10.86
N LEU A 67 -2.23 6.95 -11.06
CA LEU A 67 -3.27 5.94 -11.26
C LEU A 67 -3.01 5.13 -12.54
N ARG A 68 -2.67 5.79 -13.65
CA ARG A 68 -2.34 5.12 -14.91
C ARG A 68 -1.17 4.14 -14.73
N LEU A 69 -0.07 4.57 -14.11
CA LEU A 69 1.09 3.71 -13.85
C LEU A 69 0.72 2.53 -12.93
N ALA A 70 -0.11 2.75 -11.92
CA ALA A 70 -0.60 1.68 -11.04
C ALA A 70 -1.44 0.65 -11.81
N LYS A 71 -2.34 1.09 -12.70
CA LYS A 71 -3.13 0.22 -13.57
C LYS A 71 -2.25 -0.57 -14.53
N ASP A 72 -1.30 0.07 -15.20
CA ASP A 72 -0.35 -0.59 -16.10
C ASP A 72 0.45 -1.68 -15.37
N GLN A 73 0.91 -1.40 -14.15
CA GLN A 73 1.64 -2.35 -13.32
C GLN A 73 0.75 -3.51 -12.86
N ALA A 74 -0.48 -3.23 -12.41
CA ALA A 74 -1.44 -4.24 -12.00
C ALA A 74 -1.78 -5.18 -13.17
N ARG A 75 -2.07 -4.61 -14.34
CA ARG A 75 -2.33 -5.36 -15.57
C ARG A 75 -1.16 -6.27 -15.95
N ALA A 76 0.06 -5.73 -15.95
CA ALA A 76 1.26 -6.52 -16.24
C ALA A 76 1.44 -7.67 -15.26
N SER A 77 1.25 -7.42 -13.96
CA SER A 77 1.35 -8.44 -12.91
C SER A 77 0.28 -9.53 -13.08
N ILE A 78 -0.97 -9.17 -13.35
CA ILE A 78 -2.05 -10.13 -13.60
C ILE A 78 -1.69 -11.04 -14.77
N LEU A 79 -1.28 -10.47 -15.91
CA LEU A 79 -0.94 -11.23 -17.10
C LEU A 79 0.26 -12.15 -16.90
N MET A 80 1.31 -11.68 -16.23
CA MET A 80 2.50 -12.50 -15.92
C MET A 80 2.15 -13.67 -14.99
N ASN A 81 1.29 -13.46 -14.01
CA ASN A 81 0.85 -14.51 -13.08
C ASN A 81 0.03 -15.62 -13.76
N LEU A 82 -0.50 -15.39 -14.97
CA LEU A 82 -1.18 -16.45 -15.73
C LEU A 82 -0.22 -17.53 -16.23
N GLU A 83 1.06 -17.23 -16.38
CA GLU A 83 2.07 -18.18 -16.83
C GLU A 83 2.62 -19.02 -15.66
N ASP A 84 2.42 -18.57 -14.42
CA ASP A 84 2.84 -19.30 -13.21
C ASP A 84 1.71 -20.22 -12.72
N SER A 85 1.93 -21.53 -12.78
CA SER A 85 0.94 -22.54 -12.36
C SER A 85 0.62 -22.47 -10.87
N ALA A 86 1.59 -22.12 -10.01
CA ALA A 86 1.37 -21.98 -8.58
C ALA A 86 0.55 -20.72 -8.26
N ALA A 87 0.86 -19.60 -8.91
CA ALA A 87 0.09 -18.36 -8.79
C ALA A 87 -1.35 -18.57 -9.28
N ARG A 88 -1.55 -19.28 -10.39
CA ARG A 88 -2.90 -19.62 -10.90
C ARG A 88 -3.69 -20.49 -9.93
N ALA A 89 -3.07 -21.54 -9.39
CA ALA A 89 -3.73 -22.40 -8.41
C ALA A 89 -4.13 -21.62 -7.15
N ALA A 90 -3.25 -20.76 -6.64
CA ALA A 90 -3.53 -19.90 -5.49
C ALA A 90 -4.68 -18.90 -5.79
N ALA A 91 -4.68 -18.27 -6.97
CA ALA A 91 -5.73 -17.34 -7.38
C ALA A 91 -7.09 -18.02 -7.51
N LEU A 92 -7.15 -19.22 -8.09
CA LEU A 92 -8.38 -20.01 -8.19
C LEU A 92 -8.93 -20.37 -6.81
N ALA A 93 -8.06 -20.86 -5.90
CA ALA A 93 -8.46 -21.18 -4.54
C ALA A 93 -8.95 -19.93 -3.78
N GLN A 94 -8.22 -18.82 -3.87
CA GLN A 94 -8.60 -17.57 -3.23
C GLN A 94 -9.93 -17.05 -3.73
N SER A 95 -10.16 -17.09 -5.04
CA SER A 95 -11.41 -16.66 -5.68
C SER A 95 -12.60 -17.48 -5.16
N GLU A 96 -12.46 -18.81 -5.11
CA GLU A 96 -13.49 -19.69 -4.58
C GLU A 96 -13.77 -19.46 -3.10
N MET A 97 -12.70 -19.32 -2.29
CA MET A 97 -12.83 -19.12 -0.84
C MET A 97 -13.46 -17.76 -0.49
N THR A 98 -13.16 -16.71 -1.28
CA THR A 98 -13.61 -15.34 -0.97
C THR A 98 -14.98 -15.04 -1.55
N PHE A 99 -15.21 -15.44 -2.81
CA PHE A 99 -16.39 -15.05 -3.58
C PHE A 99 -17.36 -16.21 -3.87
N GLY A 100 -16.98 -17.47 -3.58
CA GLY A 100 -17.77 -18.65 -3.91
C GLY A 100 -17.91 -18.88 -5.43
N ARG A 101 -17.04 -18.28 -6.21
CA ARG A 101 -17.01 -18.42 -7.68
C ARG A 101 -15.63 -18.14 -8.24
N GLN A 102 -15.39 -18.63 -9.44
CA GLN A 102 -14.21 -18.25 -10.20
C GLN A 102 -14.43 -16.89 -10.88
N ILE A 103 -13.46 -16.01 -10.78
CA ILE A 103 -13.47 -14.70 -11.44
C ILE A 103 -12.63 -14.81 -12.70
N PRO A 104 -13.21 -14.55 -13.89
CA PRO A 104 -12.46 -14.50 -15.14
C PRO A 104 -11.39 -13.41 -15.12
N VAL A 105 -10.30 -13.65 -15.84
CA VAL A 105 -9.19 -12.67 -15.92
C VAL A 105 -9.68 -11.39 -16.57
N GLU A 106 -10.56 -11.49 -17.55
CA GLU A 106 -11.16 -10.36 -18.23
C GLU A 106 -11.94 -9.48 -17.27
N GLU A 107 -12.75 -10.06 -16.38
CA GLU A 107 -13.48 -9.34 -15.33
C GLU A 107 -12.51 -8.63 -14.38
N THR A 108 -11.40 -9.29 -14.00
CA THR A 108 -10.37 -8.68 -13.13
C THR A 108 -9.71 -7.48 -13.82
N LEU A 109 -9.37 -7.60 -15.10
CA LEU A 109 -8.78 -6.51 -15.87
C LEU A 109 -9.74 -5.34 -16.08
N GLU A 110 -11.02 -5.62 -16.35
CA GLU A 110 -12.06 -4.60 -16.45
C GLU A 110 -12.25 -3.85 -15.14
N ASN A 111 -12.24 -4.56 -14.00
CA ASN A 111 -12.34 -3.95 -12.68
C ASN A 111 -11.13 -3.02 -12.39
N VAL A 112 -9.90 -3.45 -12.73
CA VAL A 112 -8.72 -2.59 -12.59
C VAL A 112 -8.84 -1.35 -13.47
N GLU A 113 -9.31 -1.50 -14.71
CA GLU A 113 -9.44 -0.37 -15.64
C GLU A 113 -10.54 0.60 -15.22
N SER A 114 -11.59 0.13 -14.58
CA SER A 114 -12.72 0.97 -14.15
C SER A 114 -12.41 1.89 -12.98
N VAL A 115 -11.36 1.62 -12.18
CA VAL A 115 -10.98 2.45 -11.03
C VAL A 115 -10.67 3.88 -11.46
N THR A 116 -11.23 4.85 -10.76
CA THR A 116 -11.01 6.27 -10.99
C THR A 116 -10.14 6.91 -9.90
N VAL A 117 -9.67 8.12 -10.13
CA VAL A 117 -8.97 8.91 -9.08
C VAL A 117 -9.89 9.15 -7.90
N ASP A 118 -11.16 9.44 -8.16
CA ASP A 118 -12.15 9.69 -7.10
C ASP A 118 -12.35 8.45 -6.22
N ASP A 119 -12.46 7.26 -6.82
CA ASP A 119 -12.57 6.01 -6.06
C ASP A 119 -11.37 5.80 -5.12
N ALA A 120 -10.16 6.08 -5.60
CA ALA A 120 -8.94 5.95 -4.81
C ALA A 120 -8.88 6.97 -3.66
N VAL A 121 -9.32 8.21 -3.91
CA VAL A 121 -9.36 9.27 -2.90
C VAL A 121 -10.42 9.01 -1.85
N ASP A 122 -11.60 8.56 -2.26
CA ASP A 122 -12.69 8.24 -1.34
C ASP A 122 -12.32 7.06 -0.43
N LEU A 123 -11.70 6.03 -0.99
CA LEU A 123 -11.16 4.92 -0.22
C LEU A 123 -10.07 5.39 0.75
N ALA A 124 -9.16 6.27 0.33
CA ALA A 124 -8.12 6.83 1.21
C ALA A 124 -8.73 7.59 2.38
N ARG A 125 -9.75 8.41 2.15
CA ARG A 125 -10.48 9.14 3.20
C ARG A 125 -11.21 8.24 4.17
N GLU A 126 -11.70 7.10 3.70
CA GLU A 126 -12.33 6.10 4.56
C GLU A 126 -11.33 5.35 5.42
N PHE A 127 -10.18 4.95 4.86
CA PHE A 127 -9.20 4.08 5.50
C PHE A 127 -8.16 4.83 6.34
N PHE A 128 -7.65 5.97 5.86
CA PHE A 128 -6.55 6.66 6.50
C PHE A 128 -7.06 7.59 7.61
N LYS A 129 -7.46 6.98 8.72
CA LYS A 129 -7.91 7.68 9.92
C LYS A 129 -6.89 7.50 11.03
N THR A 130 -6.52 8.58 11.69
CA THR A 130 -5.51 8.59 12.77
C THR A 130 -5.82 7.59 13.89
N GLU A 131 -7.08 7.44 14.24
CA GLU A 131 -7.53 6.49 15.28
C GLU A 131 -7.28 5.03 14.92
N SER A 132 -7.22 4.71 13.62
CA SER A 132 -7.01 3.35 13.11
C SER A 132 -5.53 3.01 12.90
N VAL A 133 -4.60 3.97 13.11
CA VAL A 133 -3.17 3.73 12.93
C VAL A 133 -2.60 2.96 14.11
N ALA A 134 -1.89 1.88 13.81
CA ALA A 134 -1.02 1.17 14.73
C ALA A 134 0.42 1.23 14.22
N PHE A 135 1.36 1.36 15.14
CA PHE A 135 2.80 1.34 14.85
C PHE A 135 3.46 0.19 15.60
N ALA A 136 4.33 -0.51 14.91
CA ALA A 136 5.20 -1.53 15.49
C ALA A 136 6.61 -1.38 14.94
N ALA A 137 7.60 -1.47 15.80
CA ALA A 137 9.02 -1.47 15.43
C ALA A 137 9.74 -2.62 16.10
N LEU A 138 10.76 -3.16 15.43
CA LEU A 138 11.60 -4.23 15.94
C LEU A 138 13.06 -3.88 15.66
N GLY A 139 13.90 -3.89 16.70
CA GLY A 139 15.33 -3.58 16.61
C GLY A 139 15.88 -2.99 17.89
N ASP A 140 17.00 -2.28 17.78
CA ASP A 140 17.54 -1.45 18.87
C ASP A 140 16.72 -0.15 18.93
N LEU A 141 15.87 -0.04 19.93
CA LEU A 141 14.87 1.02 20.05
C LEU A 141 15.07 1.87 21.32
N ASP A 142 16.20 1.76 21.99
CA ASP A 142 16.46 2.43 23.28
C ASP A 142 16.27 3.95 23.23
N HIS A 143 16.46 4.56 22.06
CA HIS A 143 16.31 6.00 21.82
C HIS A 143 15.09 6.37 20.97
N LEU A 144 14.27 5.40 20.60
CA LEU A 144 13.09 5.66 19.79
C LEU A 144 11.97 6.29 20.62
N SER A 145 11.52 7.46 20.18
CA SER A 145 10.34 8.13 20.73
C SER A 145 9.36 8.42 19.59
N ILE A 146 8.32 7.62 19.50
CA ILE A 146 7.21 7.84 18.57
C ILE A 146 5.96 8.09 19.42
N ASP A 147 5.48 9.32 19.39
CA ASP A 147 4.22 9.68 20.04
C ASP A 147 3.03 9.56 19.08
N ARG A 148 1.84 9.70 19.64
CA ARG A 148 0.60 9.58 18.85
C ARG A 148 0.44 10.70 17.82
N ASP A 149 0.97 11.87 18.10
CA ASP A 149 0.87 13.05 17.23
C ASP A 149 1.68 12.85 15.93
N MET A 150 2.80 12.14 16.01
CA MET A 150 3.59 11.76 14.83
C MET A 150 2.83 10.82 13.88
N LEU A 151 1.90 10.03 14.42
CA LEU A 151 1.08 9.09 13.66
C LEU A 151 -0.21 9.72 13.10
N ASN A 152 -0.35 11.03 13.19
CA ASN A 152 -1.51 11.73 12.63
C ASN A 152 -1.49 11.67 11.09
N ILE A 153 -2.55 11.14 10.49
CA ILE A 153 -2.75 10.99 9.04
C ILE A 153 -4.08 11.57 8.52
N SER A 154 -4.83 12.26 9.37
CA SER A 154 -6.10 12.92 9.02
C SER A 154 -5.96 14.44 8.90
#